data_8f6d838f72f6916d86f6bd00bfe2cdca
#
_entry.id   8f6d838f72f6916d86f6bd00bfe2cdca
#
_cell.length_a   1.000
_cell.length_b   1.000
_cell.length_c   1.000
_cell.angle_alpha   90.00
_cell.angle_beta   90.00
_cell.angle_gamma   90.00
#
_symmetry.space_group_name_H-M   'P 1'
#
loop_
_entity.id
_entity.type
_entity.pdbx_description
1 polymer ?
#
loop_
_entity_poly.entity_id
_entity_poly.type
_entity_poly.pdbx_seq_one_letter_code
_entity_poly.pdbx_strand_id
1 'polypeptide(L)'
;MEGIRLETGFREINGTKILDVTGEIDVYTAPQFKDAVNDVLTGGQKHLIINMANVTYMDSSGFGALLSATKKLRPQGGSVNLVCCSSAIDRILRITRLNTDFGTYDSVADAVE
;
A
#
# COMPACT_ATOMS: atom_id res chain seq x y z
N MET A 1 0.38 27.28 -7.87
CA MET A 1 1.39 26.32 -7.42
C MET A 1 0.73 25.07 -6.86
N GLU A 2 1.21 23.97 -7.28
CA GLU A 2 0.71 22.71 -6.77
C GLU A 2 1.19 22.47 -5.36
N GLY A 3 0.30 21.97 -4.51
CA GLY A 3 0.71 21.44 -3.23
C GLY A 3 1.36 20.06 -3.38
N ILE A 4 1.72 19.46 -2.26
CA ILE A 4 2.26 18.10 -2.24
C ILE A 4 1.11 17.16 -2.58
N ARG A 5 1.27 16.36 -3.64
CA ARG A 5 0.23 15.45 -4.09
C ARG A 5 0.30 14.10 -3.41
N LEU A 6 1.47 13.73 -2.94
CA LEU A 6 1.68 12.47 -2.24
C LEU A 6 2.68 12.66 -1.12
N GLU A 7 2.32 12.18 0.05
CA GLU A 7 3.22 12.12 1.19
C GLU A 7 3.27 10.68 1.69
N THR A 8 4.46 10.24 2.06
CA THR A 8 4.66 8.91 2.62
C THR A 8 5.48 9.00 3.90
N GLY A 9 5.20 8.11 4.82
CA GLY A 9 5.94 8.02 6.06
C GLY A 9 5.87 6.62 6.63
N PHE A 10 6.76 6.32 7.56
CA PHE A 10 6.79 5.00 8.19
C PHE A 10 6.59 5.14 9.68
N ARG A 11 5.96 4.14 10.25
CA ARG A 11 5.93 3.94 11.70
C ARG A 11 6.02 2.45 11.97
N GLU A 12 6.30 2.11 13.21
CA GLU A 12 6.45 0.72 13.59
C GLU A 12 5.53 0.43 14.76
N ILE A 13 4.79 -0.67 14.67
CA ILE A 13 3.89 -1.13 15.72
C ILE A 13 4.22 -2.60 15.97
N ASN A 14 4.65 -2.91 17.19
CA ASN A 14 4.99 -4.28 17.59
C ASN A 14 5.98 -4.95 16.62
N GLY A 15 6.96 -4.19 16.16
CA GLY A 15 7.99 -4.71 15.25
C GLY A 15 7.58 -4.77 13.79
N THR A 16 6.36 -4.38 13.45
CA THR A 16 5.87 -4.37 12.08
C THR A 16 5.86 -2.95 11.54
N LYS A 17 6.48 -2.75 10.38
CA LYS A 17 6.49 -1.46 9.72
C LYS A 17 5.21 -1.20 8.96
N ILE A 18 4.70 0.01 9.11
CA ILE A 18 3.49 0.46 8.42
C ILE A 18 3.87 1.65 7.57
N LEU A 19 3.49 1.59 6.30
CA LEU A 19 3.65 2.69 5.36
C LEU A 19 2.37 3.51 5.39
N ASP A 20 2.45 4.73 5.88
CA ASP A 20 1.32 5.66 5.84
C ASP A 20 1.42 6.48 4.55
N VAL A 21 0.33 6.51 3.79
CA VAL A 21 0.28 7.22 2.51
C VAL A 21 -0.85 8.23 2.55
N THR A 22 -0.56 9.46 2.12
CA THR A 22 -1.53 10.55 2.07
C THR A 22 -1.50 11.17 0.69
N GLY A 23 -2.66 11.31 0.07
CA GLY A 23 -2.82 12.03 -1.19
C GLY A 23 -3.26 11.17 -2.34
N GLU A 24 -2.70 11.44 -3.51
CA GLU A 24 -3.09 10.81 -4.77
C GLU A 24 -1.98 9.94 -5.32
N ILE A 25 -2.32 8.73 -5.76
CA ILE A 25 -1.38 7.82 -6.41
C ILE A 25 -1.79 7.71 -7.88
N ASP A 26 -1.02 8.38 -8.74
CA ASP A 26 -1.27 8.41 -10.19
C ASP A 26 0.06 8.19 -10.92
N VAL A 27 0.05 8.34 -12.24
CA VAL A 27 1.25 8.11 -13.06
C VAL A 27 2.40 9.03 -12.65
N TYR A 28 2.11 10.21 -12.13
CA TYR A 28 3.15 11.18 -11.74
C TYR A 28 3.73 10.89 -10.35
N THR A 29 2.92 10.37 -9.44
CA THR A 29 3.35 10.09 -8.06
C THR A 29 3.73 8.61 -7.84
N ALA A 30 3.38 7.73 -8.78
CA ALA A 30 3.69 6.30 -8.65
C ALA A 30 5.18 6.02 -8.43
N PRO A 31 6.14 6.72 -9.07
CA PRO A 31 7.55 6.50 -8.76
C PRO A 31 7.89 6.76 -7.30
N GLN A 32 7.35 7.83 -6.70
CA GLN A 32 7.55 8.12 -5.29
C GLN A 32 6.96 7.02 -4.40
N PHE A 33 5.77 6.55 -4.76
CA PHE A 33 5.11 5.48 -4.04
C PHE A 33 5.92 4.18 -4.10
N LYS A 34 6.44 3.84 -5.29
CA LYS A 34 7.30 2.66 -5.47
C LYS A 34 8.57 2.76 -4.63
N ASP A 35 9.18 3.94 -4.59
CA ASP A 35 10.39 4.14 -3.79
C ASP A 35 10.10 3.91 -2.31
N ALA A 36 8.98 4.43 -1.81
CA ALA A 36 8.58 4.23 -0.42
C ALA A 36 8.36 2.75 -0.11
N VAL A 37 7.69 2.03 -1.00
CA VAL A 37 7.47 0.59 -0.85
C VAL A 37 8.81 -0.15 -0.83
N ASN A 38 9.70 0.17 -1.77
CA ASN A 38 11.01 -0.48 -1.86
C ASN A 38 11.86 -0.20 -0.62
N ASP A 39 11.76 0.98 -0.03
CA ASP A 39 12.50 1.30 1.19
C ASP A 39 12.10 0.37 2.35
N VAL A 40 10.81 0.03 2.45
CA VAL A 40 10.36 -0.94 3.45
C VAL A 40 10.91 -2.33 3.14
N LEU A 41 10.84 -2.73 1.87
CA LEU A 41 11.27 -4.06 1.45
C LEU A 41 12.76 -4.28 1.62
N THR A 42 13.58 -3.25 1.38
CA THR A 42 15.03 -3.36 1.56
C THR A 42 15.43 -3.50 3.02
N GLY A 43 14.54 -3.12 3.94
CA GLY A 43 14.73 -3.34 5.36
C GLY A 43 14.48 -4.76 5.81
N GLY A 44 14.15 -5.67 4.89
CA GLY A 44 13.92 -7.08 5.20
C GLY A 44 12.50 -7.43 5.63
N GLN A 45 11.58 -6.49 5.51
CA GLN A 45 10.17 -6.75 5.83
C GLN A 45 9.57 -7.70 4.80
N LYS A 46 8.92 -8.76 5.28
CA LYS A 46 8.22 -9.71 4.41
C LYS A 46 6.73 -9.39 4.29
N HIS A 47 6.18 -8.75 5.31
CA HIS A 47 4.76 -8.39 5.31
C HIS A 47 4.67 -6.87 5.29
N LEU A 48 4.17 -6.35 4.17
CA LEU A 48 4.01 -4.91 3.99
C LEU A 48 2.59 -4.53 4.40
N ILE A 49 2.48 -3.53 5.26
CA ILE A 49 1.19 -2.97 5.64
C ILE A 49 1.16 -1.53 5.15
N ILE A 50 0.17 -1.19 4.33
CA ILE A 50 0.00 0.15 3.80
C ILE A 50 -1.30 0.73 4.31
N ASN A 51 -1.20 1.85 5.02
CA ASN A 51 -2.38 2.56 5.51
C ASN A 51 -2.91 3.46 4.41
N MET A 52 -4.10 3.13 3.91
CA MET A 52 -4.74 3.81 2.79
C MET A 52 -5.79 4.84 3.24
N ALA A 53 -5.92 5.08 4.53
CA ALA A 53 -6.99 5.93 5.08
C ALA A 53 -7.02 7.32 4.45
N ASN A 54 -5.86 7.87 4.13
CA ASN A 54 -5.74 9.22 3.59
C ASN A 54 -5.40 9.26 2.10
N VAL A 55 -5.56 8.14 1.40
CA VAL A 55 -5.43 8.09 -0.05
C VAL A 55 -6.76 8.48 -0.66
N THR A 56 -6.77 9.57 -1.41
CA THR A 56 -7.99 10.13 -2.00
C THR A 56 -8.22 9.68 -3.43
N TYR A 57 -7.18 9.14 -4.08
CA TYR A 57 -7.27 8.70 -5.47
C TYR A 57 -6.16 7.69 -5.75
N MET A 58 -6.48 6.67 -6.51
CA MET A 58 -5.47 5.72 -7.01
C MET A 58 -5.92 5.19 -8.37
N ASP A 59 -5.03 5.26 -9.34
CA ASP A 59 -5.27 4.71 -10.68
C ASP A 59 -4.48 3.40 -10.88
N SER A 60 -4.46 2.92 -12.11
CA SER A 60 -3.78 1.67 -12.46
C SER A 60 -2.28 1.69 -12.14
N SER A 61 -1.65 2.87 -12.14
CA SER A 61 -0.23 2.98 -11.77
C SER A 61 0.01 2.57 -10.33
N GLY A 62 -0.90 2.96 -9.42
CA GLY A 62 -0.83 2.56 -8.01
C GLY A 62 -1.06 1.07 -7.83
N PHE A 63 -2.09 0.54 -8.46
CA PHE A 63 -2.37 -0.90 -8.38
C PHE A 63 -1.22 -1.72 -8.96
N GLY A 64 -0.61 -1.24 -10.06
CA GLY A 64 0.55 -1.89 -10.64
C GLY A 64 1.74 -1.93 -9.69
N ALA A 65 1.97 -0.86 -8.94
CA ALA A 65 3.03 -0.82 -7.94
C ALA A 65 2.79 -1.84 -6.82
N LEU A 66 1.54 -1.96 -6.38
CA LEU A 66 1.16 -2.94 -5.35
C LEU A 66 1.33 -4.37 -5.86
N LEU A 67 0.93 -4.64 -7.09
CA LEU A 67 1.11 -5.97 -7.68
C LEU A 67 2.59 -6.32 -7.82
N SER A 68 3.41 -5.36 -8.19
CA SER A 68 4.85 -5.55 -8.29
C SER A 68 5.45 -5.94 -6.93
N ALA A 69 5.02 -5.27 -5.87
CA ALA A 69 5.45 -5.60 -4.51
C ALA A 69 5.01 -7.02 -4.12
N THR A 70 3.78 -7.39 -4.45
CA THR A 70 3.26 -8.72 -4.17
C THR A 70 4.10 -9.80 -4.85
N LYS A 71 4.47 -9.58 -6.11
CA LYS A 71 5.30 -10.53 -6.85
C LYS A 71 6.68 -10.71 -6.24
N LYS A 72 7.23 -9.67 -5.62
CA LYS A 72 8.53 -9.76 -4.94
C LYS A 72 8.43 -10.49 -3.62
N LEU A 73 7.35 -10.27 -2.88
CA LEU A 73 7.21 -10.81 -1.52
C LEU A 73 6.69 -12.24 -1.48
N ARG A 74 5.81 -12.61 -2.40
CA ARG A 74 5.16 -13.91 -2.38
C ARG A 74 6.14 -15.09 -2.38
N PRO A 75 7.18 -15.11 -3.22
CA PRO A 75 8.17 -16.19 -3.20
C PRO A 75 8.94 -16.31 -1.89
N GLN A 76 8.95 -15.24 -1.08
CA GLN A 76 9.62 -15.23 0.22
C GLN A 76 8.66 -15.55 1.36
N GLY A 77 7.43 -15.93 1.06
CA GLY A 77 6.41 -16.15 2.06
C GLY A 77 5.80 -14.87 2.61
N GLY A 78 6.00 -13.75 1.93
CA GLY A 78 5.50 -12.46 2.38
C GLY A 78 4.14 -12.09 1.78
N SER A 79 3.65 -10.92 2.16
CA SER A 79 2.34 -10.44 1.73
C SER A 79 2.28 -8.93 1.69
N VAL A 80 1.33 -8.42 0.91
CA VAL A 80 0.97 -6.99 0.90
C VAL A 80 -0.42 -6.86 1.49
N ASN A 81 -0.55 -5.98 2.47
CA ASN A 81 -1.79 -5.80 3.23
C ASN A 81 -2.19 -4.33 3.21
N LEU A 82 -3.44 -4.06 2.84
CA LEU A 82 -3.98 -2.71 2.76
C LEU A 82 -4.96 -2.48 3.89
N VAL A 83 -4.86 -1.35 4.57
CA VAL A 83 -5.79 -1.03 5.65
C VAL A 83 -6.53 0.27 5.35
N CYS A 84 -7.77 0.34 5.79
CA CYS A 84 -8.61 1.52 5.70
C CYS A 84 -8.83 2.00 4.25
N CYS A 85 -8.95 1.07 3.29
CA CYS A 85 -9.24 1.45 1.92
C CYS A 85 -10.59 2.17 1.83
N SER A 86 -10.64 3.25 1.04
CA SER A 86 -11.90 3.91 0.76
C SER A 86 -12.84 2.94 0.04
N SER A 87 -14.14 3.23 0.09
CA SER A 87 -15.12 2.39 -0.61
C SER A 87 -14.86 2.36 -2.12
N ALA A 88 -14.36 3.46 -2.68
CA ALA A 88 -14.02 3.52 -4.10
C ALA A 88 -12.87 2.57 -4.45
N ILE A 89 -11.81 2.58 -3.64
CA ILE A 89 -10.65 1.70 -3.86
C ILE A 89 -11.04 0.24 -3.62
N ASP A 90 -11.78 -0.02 -2.55
CA ASP A 90 -12.24 -1.37 -2.24
C ASP A 90 -13.09 -1.94 -3.38
N ARG A 91 -13.96 -1.10 -3.96
CA ARG A 91 -14.79 -1.51 -5.07
C ARG A 91 -13.97 -1.89 -6.30
N ILE A 92 -12.92 -1.12 -6.62
CA ILE A 92 -12.04 -1.44 -7.73
C ILE A 92 -11.33 -2.76 -7.47
N LEU A 93 -10.85 -2.98 -6.25
CA LEU A 93 -10.20 -4.24 -5.89
C LEU A 93 -11.13 -5.43 -6.10
N ARG A 94 -12.41 -5.29 -5.74
CA ARG A 94 -13.39 -6.38 -5.90
C ARG A 94 -13.74 -6.62 -7.36
N ILE A 95 -13.98 -5.56 -8.12
CA ILE A 95 -14.34 -5.68 -9.54
C ILE A 95 -13.22 -6.32 -10.35
N THR A 96 -11.97 -5.96 -10.06
CA THR A 96 -10.81 -6.50 -10.76
C THR A 96 -10.31 -7.81 -10.16
N ARG A 97 -10.90 -8.25 -9.05
CA ARG A 97 -10.48 -9.42 -8.26
C ARG A 97 -9.09 -9.29 -7.67
N LEU A 98 -8.56 -8.09 -7.61
CA LEU A 98 -7.25 -7.85 -6.97
C LEU A 98 -7.31 -8.03 -5.45
N ASN A 99 -8.53 -8.02 -4.88
CA ASN A 99 -8.69 -8.29 -3.46
C ASN A 99 -8.22 -9.70 -3.05
N THR A 100 -7.96 -10.58 -4.01
CA THR A 100 -7.37 -11.89 -3.73
C THR A 100 -5.85 -11.84 -3.66
N ASP A 101 -5.24 -10.77 -4.20
CA ASP A 101 -3.79 -10.59 -4.19
C ASP A 101 -3.30 -9.83 -2.96
N PHE A 102 -4.19 -9.13 -2.28
CA PHE A 102 -3.84 -8.31 -1.12
C PHE A 102 -4.69 -8.70 0.07
N GLY A 103 -4.09 -8.69 1.27
CA GLY A 103 -4.87 -8.69 2.49
C GLY A 103 -5.55 -7.33 2.63
N THR A 104 -6.80 -7.30 3.06
CA THR A 104 -7.52 -6.05 3.30
C THR A 104 -8.10 -6.06 4.70
N TYR A 105 -7.91 -4.95 5.42
CA TYR A 105 -8.31 -4.84 6.83
C TYR A 105 -8.93 -3.48 7.09
N ASP A 106 -9.79 -3.41 8.08
CA ASP A 106 -10.47 -2.16 8.43
C ASP A 106 -9.59 -1.24 9.27
N SER A 107 -8.58 -1.80 9.93
CA SER A 107 -7.69 -1.01 10.78
C SER A 107 -6.27 -1.57 10.76
N VAL A 108 -5.32 -0.72 11.15
CA VAL A 108 -3.93 -1.14 11.32
C VAL A 108 -3.84 -2.22 12.40
N ALA A 109 -4.60 -2.07 13.49
CA ALA A 109 -4.59 -3.05 14.58
C ALA A 109 -4.97 -4.45 14.08
N ASP A 110 -5.96 -4.54 13.21
CA ASP A 110 -6.36 -5.84 12.64
C ASP A 110 -5.27 -6.44 11.77
N ALA A 111 -4.52 -5.61 11.05
CA ALA A 111 -3.49 -6.08 10.13
C ALA A 111 -2.22 -6.57 10.82
N VAL A 112 -1.89 -6.01 12.00
CA VAL A 112 -0.66 -6.38 12.71
C VAL A 112 -0.82 -7.60 13.63
N GLU A 113 -2.04 -8.07 13.82
CA GLU A 113 -2.29 -9.26 14.63
C GLU A 113 -1.78 -10.53 13.99
#